data_e1f19557d9e0b65579c8b8da436114b9
#
_entry.id   e1f19557d9e0b65579c8b8da436114b9
#
_cell.length_a   1.000
_cell.length_b   1.000
_cell.length_c   1.000
_cell.angle_alpha   90.00
_cell.angle_beta   90.00
_cell.angle_gamma   90.00
#
_symmetry.space_group_name_H-M   'P 1'
#
loop_
_entity.id
_entity.type
_entity.pdbx_description
1 polymer ?
#
loop_
_entity_poly.entity_id
_entity_poly.type
_entity_poly.pdbx_seq_one_letter_code
_entity_poly.pdbx_strand_id
1 'polypeptide(L)'
;PQKAGSDVIRYSGSLLKYSFSEVKQKKGIIVGEINGEGQVTTRFIPLRPRHNVRIITGTFAELMQQEDLYNDDFIRADLMDENPVIDAMARLRTRYPHIMALTSRRLTKEDSGERHLDLHKKVSELDMIEIFMEEFRNRKLNDEEKKYIQHILEEIKEEATQ
;
A
#
# COMPACT_ATOMS: atom_id res chain seq x y z
N PRO A 1 13.02 -9.60 15.47
CA PRO A 1 13.92 -9.19 16.56
C PRO A 1 14.98 -8.21 16.07
N GLN A 2 15.18 -7.10 16.79
CA GLN A 2 16.14 -6.07 16.43
C GLN A 2 17.22 -5.96 17.51
N LYS A 3 18.46 -5.68 17.09
CA LYS A 3 19.56 -5.36 18.01
C LYS A 3 19.39 -3.93 18.53
N ALA A 4 19.67 -3.71 19.81
CA ALA A 4 19.65 -2.40 20.45
C ALA A 4 21.02 -2.10 21.04
N GLY A 5 21.90 -1.52 20.25
CA GLY A 5 23.25 -1.09 20.66
C GLY A 5 24.29 -2.22 20.69
N SER A 6 24.01 -3.38 21.31
CA SER A 6 24.93 -4.51 21.38
C SER A 6 24.30 -5.80 20.87
N ASP A 7 25.11 -6.84 20.67
CA ASP A 7 24.64 -8.15 20.19
C ASP A 7 23.80 -8.92 21.22
N VAL A 8 23.94 -8.57 22.47
CA VAL A 8 23.21 -9.23 23.57
C VAL A 8 21.95 -8.49 24.01
N ILE A 9 21.79 -7.21 23.62
CA ILE A 9 20.58 -6.43 23.89
C ILE A 9 19.67 -6.50 22.66
N ARG A 10 18.51 -7.13 22.81
CA ARG A 10 17.61 -7.38 21.68
C ARG A 10 16.16 -7.16 22.05
N TYR A 11 15.40 -6.60 21.13
CA TYR A 11 13.94 -6.65 21.16
C TYR A 11 13.46 -7.98 20.58
N SER A 12 12.48 -8.63 21.23
CA SER A 12 11.86 -9.86 20.73
C SER A 12 11.15 -9.63 19.38
N GLY A 13 10.60 -8.43 19.17
CA GLY A 13 9.83 -8.10 18.00
C GLY A 13 8.46 -8.78 17.96
N SER A 14 7.74 -8.63 16.86
CA SER A 14 6.48 -9.31 16.63
C SER A 14 6.71 -10.73 16.11
N LEU A 15 5.86 -11.68 16.54
CA LEU A 15 5.90 -13.07 16.10
C LEU A 15 5.50 -13.25 14.64
N LEU A 16 4.55 -12.41 14.19
CA LEU A 16 4.00 -12.43 12.83
C LEU A 16 4.26 -11.10 12.13
N LYS A 17 4.05 -11.08 10.82
CA LYS A 17 4.00 -9.86 10.01
C LYS A 17 2.60 -9.28 10.09
N TYR A 18 2.48 -8.00 10.42
CA TYR A 18 1.21 -7.28 10.52
C TYR A 18 1.02 -6.21 9.44
N SER A 19 2.05 -6.02 8.60
CA SER A 19 2.03 -5.02 7.53
C SER A 19 2.77 -5.51 6.29
N PHE A 20 2.38 -5.03 5.12
CA PHE A 20 3.10 -5.26 3.87
C PHE A 20 4.50 -4.66 3.85
N SER A 21 4.79 -3.65 4.68
CA SER A 21 6.16 -3.13 4.87
C SER A 21 7.10 -4.17 5.50
N GLU A 22 6.56 -5.16 6.18
CA GLU A 22 7.33 -6.21 6.86
C GLU A 22 7.55 -7.47 6.01
N VAL A 23 7.12 -7.48 4.74
CA VAL A 23 7.20 -8.67 3.85
C VAL A 23 8.60 -9.26 3.79
N LYS A 24 9.64 -8.41 3.76
CA LYS A 24 11.05 -8.85 3.72
C LYS A 24 11.61 -9.26 5.07
N GLN A 25 10.90 -9.03 6.17
CA GLN A 25 11.39 -9.35 7.51
C GLN A 25 11.26 -10.85 7.80
N LYS A 26 12.27 -11.39 8.48
CA LYS A 26 12.22 -12.75 9.05
C LYS A 26 11.72 -12.65 10.48
N LYS A 27 10.56 -13.22 10.76
CA LYS A 27 9.98 -13.28 12.11
C LYS A 27 10.45 -14.52 12.84
N GLY A 28 10.62 -14.40 14.16
CA GLY A 28 11.13 -15.49 14.99
C GLY A 28 11.28 -15.06 16.43
N ILE A 29 11.79 -15.98 17.23
CA ILE A 29 12.11 -15.78 18.65
C ILE A 29 13.61 -15.75 18.87
N ILE A 30 14.04 -15.09 19.93
CA ILE A 30 15.41 -15.12 20.43
C ILE A 30 15.43 -16.01 21.68
N VAL A 31 16.30 -16.98 21.67
CA VAL A 31 16.65 -17.76 22.86
C VAL A 31 17.98 -17.23 23.37
N GLY A 32 18.03 -16.83 24.64
CA GLY A 32 19.22 -16.36 25.31
C GLY A 32 19.62 -17.31 26.41
N GLU A 33 20.92 -17.54 26.60
CA GLU A 33 21.51 -18.32 27.67
C GLU A 33 22.56 -17.45 28.39
N ILE A 34 22.59 -17.52 29.71
CA ILE A 34 23.56 -16.84 30.56
C ILE A 34 24.31 -17.90 31.33
N ASN A 35 25.63 -17.94 31.18
CA ASN A 35 26.45 -18.87 31.92
C ASN A 35 26.79 -18.35 33.35
N GLY A 36 27.47 -19.20 34.16
CA GLY A 36 27.84 -18.82 35.52
C GLY A 36 28.82 -17.65 35.66
N GLU A 37 29.45 -17.24 34.54
CA GLU A 37 30.38 -16.10 34.47
C GLU A 37 29.65 -14.82 33.96
N GLY A 38 28.33 -14.87 33.73
CA GLY A 38 27.55 -13.75 33.25
C GLY A 38 27.65 -13.51 31.74
N GLN A 39 28.26 -14.43 31.00
CA GLN A 39 28.33 -14.31 29.52
C GLN A 39 26.98 -14.67 28.91
N VAL A 40 26.52 -13.83 27.97
CA VAL A 40 25.23 -13.99 27.29
C VAL A 40 25.44 -14.49 25.86
N THR A 41 24.78 -15.59 25.51
CA THR A 41 24.68 -16.05 24.12
C THR A 41 23.25 -15.95 23.63
N THR A 42 23.06 -15.62 22.36
CA THR A 42 21.72 -15.49 21.77
C THR A 42 21.62 -16.27 20.47
N ARG A 43 20.47 -16.96 20.28
CA ARG A 43 20.17 -17.72 19.07
C ARG A 43 18.81 -17.31 18.54
N PHE A 44 18.73 -17.02 17.23
CA PHE A 44 17.48 -16.73 16.53
C PHE A 44 16.84 -18.02 16.02
N ILE A 45 15.58 -18.25 16.35
CA ILE A 45 14.77 -19.35 15.84
C ILE A 45 13.68 -18.76 14.95
N PRO A 46 13.72 -19.00 13.62
CA PRO A 46 12.70 -18.50 12.69
C PRO A 46 11.36 -19.20 12.93
N LEU A 47 10.28 -18.42 12.89
CA LEU A 47 8.91 -18.94 12.92
C LEU A 47 8.37 -19.05 11.51
N ARG A 48 7.60 -20.09 11.25
CA ARG A 48 6.84 -20.28 10.02
C ARG A 48 5.37 -20.02 10.32
N PRO A 49 4.79 -18.92 9.85
CA PRO A 49 3.37 -18.66 10.05
C PRO A 49 2.54 -19.63 9.19
N ARG A 50 1.31 -19.90 9.61
CA ARG A 50 0.34 -20.65 8.79
C ARG A 50 0.01 -19.89 7.51
N HIS A 51 -0.25 -18.58 7.62
CA HIS A 51 -0.46 -17.66 6.52
C HIS A 51 0.63 -16.58 6.58
N ASN A 52 1.35 -16.41 5.50
CA ASN A 52 2.37 -15.37 5.42
C ASN A 52 1.77 -14.09 4.85
N VAL A 53 2.50 -12.98 4.93
CA VAL A 53 2.16 -11.74 4.23
C VAL A 53 3.07 -11.62 3.02
N ARG A 54 2.47 -11.44 1.82
CA ARG A 54 3.19 -11.36 0.55
C ARG A 54 2.74 -10.19 -0.30
N ILE A 55 3.64 -9.76 -1.16
CA ILE A 55 3.35 -8.87 -2.28
C ILE A 55 3.60 -9.68 -3.55
N ILE A 56 2.61 -9.74 -4.42
CA ILE A 56 2.73 -10.32 -5.76
C ILE A 56 2.64 -9.20 -6.79
N THR A 57 3.45 -9.27 -7.82
CA THR A 57 3.54 -8.22 -8.84
C THR A 57 3.46 -8.85 -10.22
N GLY A 58 2.64 -8.30 -11.11
CA GLY A 58 2.48 -8.77 -12.47
C GLY A 58 1.24 -8.17 -13.12
N THR A 59 1.00 -8.49 -14.38
CA THR A 59 -0.27 -8.17 -15.03
C THR A 59 -1.39 -9.01 -14.43
N PHE A 60 -2.62 -8.52 -14.53
CA PHE A 60 -3.79 -9.26 -14.05
C PHE A 60 -3.86 -10.67 -14.68
N ALA A 61 -3.57 -10.79 -15.97
CA ALA A 61 -3.58 -12.07 -16.66
C ALA A 61 -2.52 -13.04 -16.12
N GLU A 62 -1.29 -12.55 -15.90
CA GLU A 62 -0.21 -13.34 -15.30
C GLU A 62 -0.59 -13.84 -13.90
N LEU A 63 -1.10 -12.94 -13.04
CA LEU A 63 -1.49 -13.30 -11.68
C LEU A 63 -2.64 -14.31 -11.65
N MET A 64 -3.55 -14.26 -12.60
CA MET A 64 -4.65 -15.23 -12.71
C MET A 64 -4.19 -16.60 -13.22
N GLN A 65 -3.10 -16.68 -13.97
CA GLN A 65 -2.56 -17.91 -14.55
C GLN A 65 -1.44 -18.54 -13.72
N GLN A 66 -0.81 -17.78 -12.84
CA GLN A 66 0.34 -18.22 -12.05
C GLN A 66 -0.04 -19.47 -11.24
N GLU A 67 0.74 -20.56 -11.38
CA GLU A 67 0.63 -21.70 -10.49
C GLU A 67 1.10 -21.31 -9.11
N ASP A 68 0.19 -21.17 -8.18
CA ASP A 68 0.46 -20.52 -6.92
C ASP A 68 0.49 -21.51 -5.76
N LEU A 69 1.67 -21.70 -5.19
CA LEU A 69 1.90 -22.46 -3.98
C LEU A 69 1.45 -21.70 -2.70
N TYR A 70 0.96 -20.45 -2.86
CA TYR A 70 0.78 -19.52 -1.72
C TYR A 70 -0.61 -18.87 -1.69
N ASN A 71 -1.61 -19.51 -2.29
CA ASN A 71 -2.97 -18.99 -2.38
C ASN A 71 -3.59 -18.62 -1.03
N ASP A 72 -3.12 -19.27 0.04
CA ASP A 72 -3.66 -19.13 1.41
C ASP A 72 -2.95 -18.03 2.22
N ASP A 73 -1.96 -17.33 1.63
CA ASP A 73 -1.27 -16.21 2.28
C ASP A 73 -2.07 -14.90 2.16
N PHE A 74 -1.83 -13.95 3.09
CA PHE A 74 -2.36 -12.60 3.00
C PHE A 74 -1.62 -11.82 1.91
N ILE A 75 -2.32 -11.39 0.87
CA ILE A 75 -1.73 -10.89 -0.37
C ILE A 75 -2.07 -9.43 -0.60
N ARG A 76 -1.07 -8.66 -1.02
CA ARG A 76 -1.24 -7.44 -1.79
C ARG A 76 -0.81 -7.73 -3.22
N ALA A 77 -1.66 -7.39 -4.19
CA ALA A 77 -1.32 -7.49 -5.61
C ALA A 77 -0.96 -6.10 -6.15
N ASP A 78 0.23 -5.98 -6.73
CA ASP A 78 0.70 -4.78 -7.41
C ASP A 78 0.57 -5.02 -8.93
N LEU A 79 -0.53 -4.50 -9.53
CA LEU A 79 -0.84 -4.69 -10.95
C LEU A 79 0.04 -3.82 -11.83
N MET A 80 0.56 -4.45 -12.88
CA MET A 80 1.42 -3.83 -13.89
C MET A 80 0.69 -3.53 -15.20
N ASP A 81 -0.63 -3.71 -15.24
CA ASP A 81 -1.45 -3.44 -16.41
C ASP A 81 -1.40 -1.95 -16.77
N GLU A 82 -1.33 -1.65 -18.08
CA GLU A 82 -1.36 -0.28 -18.59
C GLU A 82 -2.75 0.35 -18.44
N ASN A 83 -3.79 -0.47 -18.56
CA ASN A 83 -5.17 -0.05 -18.45
C ASN A 83 -5.80 -0.58 -17.16
N PRO A 84 -6.72 0.18 -16.53
CA PRO A 84 -7.45 -0.28 -15.37
C PRO A 84 -8.21 -1.57 -15.66
N VAL A 85 -8.06 -2.56 -14.80
CA VAL A 85 -8.81 -3.82 -14.90
C VAL A 85 -10.11 -3.70 -14.14
N ILE A 86 -11.23 -3.90 -14.82
CA ILE A 86 -12.57 -3.85 -14.22
C ILE A 86 -12.72 -5.01 -13.23
N ASP A 87 -13.24 -4.70 -12.03
CA ASP A 87 -13.49 -5.65 -10.95
C ASP A 87 -12.28 -6.52 -10.56
N ALA A 88 -11.06 -5.98 -10.74
CA ALA A 88 -9.81 -6.71 -10.49
C ALA A 88 -9.77 -7.36 -9.11
N MET A 89 -10.18 -6.65 -8.06
CA MET A 89 -10.18 -7.17 -6.69
C MET A 89 -11.14 -8.37 -6.53
N ALA A 90 -12.35 -8.26 -7.04
CA ALA A 90 -13.34 -9.34 -6.94
C ALA A 90 -12.89 -10.59 -7.73
N ARG A 91 -12.32 -10.37 -8.90
CA ARG A 91 -11.81 -11.47 -9.75
C ARG A 91 -10.56 -12.11 -9.14
N LEU A 92 -9.62 -11.34 -8.59
CA LEU A 92 -8.44 -11.89 -7.91
C LEU A 92 -8.81 -12.68 -6.66
N ARG A 93 -9.90 -12.32 -5.95
CA ARG A 93 -10.38 -13.08 -4.78
C ARG A 93 -10.79 -14.51 -5.10
N THR A 94 -11.18 -14.81 -6.32
CA THR A 94 -11.51 -16.19 -6.71
C THR A 94 -10.27 -17.09 -6.68
N ARG A 95 -9.08 -16.51 -6.88
CA ARG A 95 -7.82 -17.22 -6.86
C ARG A 95 -7.04 -17.04 -5.57
N TYR A 96 -7.07 -15.85 -5.00
CA TYR A 96 -6.40 -15.44 -3.76
C TYR A 96 -7.44 -15.07 -2.71
N PRO A 97 -7.99 -16.02 -1.96
CA PRO A 97 -9.10 -15.76 -1.03
C PRO A 97 -8.76 -14.70 0.02
N HIS A 98 -7.48 -14.60 0.40
CA HIS A 98 -6.98 -13.67 1.41
C HIS A 98 -6.28 -12.44 0.81
N ILE A 99 -6.68 -12.01 -0.41
CA ILE A 99 -6.20 -10.75 -0.96
C ILE A 99 -6.75 -9.57 -0.15
N MET A 100 -5.87 -8.74 0.37
CA MET A 100 -6.22 -7.63 1.26
C MET A 100 -6.13 -6.26 0.57
N ALA A 101 -5.21 -6.13 -0.39
CA ALA A 101 -4.98 -4.85 -1.06
C ALA A 101 -4.62 -5.06 -2.54
N LEU A 102 -4.97 -4.06 -3.34
CA LEU A 102 -4.63 -3.97 -4.75
C LEU A 102 -4.00 -2.59 -5.00
N THR A 103 -2.86 -2.59 -5.68
CA THR A 103 -2.18 -1.38 -6.13
C THR A 103 -2.02 -1.45 -7.64
N SER A 104 -2.20 -0.36 -8.35
CA SER A 104 -1.96 -0.27 -9.80
C SER A 104 -0.72 0.57 -10.06
N ARG A 105 0.04 0.22 -11.10
CA ARG A 105 1.24 0.96 -11.54
C ARG A 105 0.97 2.45 -11.78
N ARG A 106 -0.23 2.83 -12.17
CA ARG A 106 -0.63 4.24 -12.32
C ARG A 106 -0.59 4.99 -11.00
N LEU A 107 -1.08 4.37 -9.92
CA LEU A 107 -1.07 4.98 -8.59
C LEU A 107 0.36 5.13 -8.04
N THR A 108 1.30 4.22 -8.42
CA THR A 108 2.68 4.26 -7.93
C THR A 108 3.60 5.19 -8.73
N LYS A 109 3.31 5.48 -10.01
CA LYS A 109 4.12 6.42 -10.81
C LYS A 109 3.90 7.88 -10.41
N GLU A 110 2.74 8.21 -9.89
CA GLU A 110 2.41 9.56 -9.44
C GLU A 110 2.84 9.81 -7.99
N ASP A 111 2.95 8.73 -7.19
CA ASP A 111 3.35 8.80 -5.78
C ASP A 111 4.89 8.86 -5.58
N SER A 112 5.69 8.61 -6.64
CA SER A 112 7.16 8.74 -6.59
C SER A 112 7.68 10.13 -6.96
N GLY A 113 6.82 11.03 -7.38
CA GLY A 113 7.06 12.46 -7.41
C GLY A 113 6.41 13.05 -6.17
N GLU A 114 7.21 13.43 -5.19
CA GLU A 114 6.81 14.21 -4.03
C GLU A 114 5.95 15.44 -4.42
N ARG A 115 4.72 15.21 -4.79
CA ARG A 115 3.66 16.20 -4.62
C ARG A 115 3.12 16.01 -3.20
N HIS A 116 3.90 16.42 -2.21
CA HIS A 116 3.31 17.01 -1.04
C HIS A 116 2.34 18.06 -1.56
N LEU A 117 1.05 17.67 -1.66
CA LEU A 117 0.00 18.66 -1.57
C LEU A 117 0.27 19.36 -0.25
N ASP A 118 0.85 20.54 -0.36
CA ASP A 118 1.11 21.41 0.77
C ASP A 118 -0.30 21.78 1.27
N LEU A 119 -0.83 20.96 2.20
CA LEU A 119 -2.16 21.11 2.81
C LEU A 119 -2.35 22.48 3.47
N HIS A 120 -1.28 23.29 3.51
CA HIS A 120 -1.28 24.68 3.96
C HIS A 120 -1.51 25.71 2.84
N LYS A 121 -1.44 25.32 1.54
CA LYS A 121 -1.98 26.17 0.48
C LYS A 121 -3.49 25.89 0.39
N LYS A 122 -4.28 26.95 0.53
CA LYS A 122 -5.71 26.91 0.22
C LYS A 122 -5.87 26.52 -1.25
N VAL A 123 -6.00 25.22 -1.51
CA VAL A 123 -6.34 24.69 -2.82
C VAL A 123 -7.78 25.09 -3.07
N SER A 124 -8.06 25.80 -4.14
CA SER A 124 -9.44 26.19 -4.47
C SER A 124 -10.25 24.95 -4.88
N GLU A 125 -11.57 25.01 -4.74
CA GLU A 125 -12.47 23.94 -5.16
C GLU A 125 -12.30 23.62 -6.66
N LEU A 126 -12.05 24.66 -7.47
CA LEU A 126 -11.76 24.50 -8.90
C LEU A 126 -10.44 23.74 -9.13
N ASP A 127 -9.38 24.08 -8.39
CA ASP A 127 -8.09 23.36 -8.50
C ASP A 127 -8.23 21.88 -8.15
N MET A 128 -9.04 21.55 -7.13
CA MET A 128 -9.32 20.14 -6.79
C MET A 128 -10.04 19.40 -7.91
N ILE A 129 -10.99 20.05 -8.58
CA ILE A 129 -11.70 19.47 -9.72
C ILE A 129 -10.75 19.31 -10.91
N GLU A 130 -9.86 20.27 -11.16
CA GLU A 130 -8.84 20.18 -12.22
C GLU A 130 -7.91 18.99 -11.97
N ILE A 131 -7.40 18.84 -10.75
CA ILE A 131 -6.55 17.72 -10.34
C ILE A 131 -7.30 16.40 -10.56
N PHE A 132 -8.56 16.31 -10.10
CA PHE A 132 -9.38 15.12 -10.28
C PHE A 132 -9.58 14.77 -11.77
N MET A 133 -9.87 15.74 -12.62
CA MET A 133 -10.04 15.50 -14.05
C MET A 133 -8.74 15.08 -14.74
N GLU A 134 -7.62 15.67 -14.35
CA GLU A 134 -6.30 15.29 -14.86
C GLU A 134 -5.95 13.85 -14.44
N GLU A 135 -6.20 13.47 -13.19
CA GLU A 135 -5.92 12.13 -12.67
C GLU A 135 -6.83 11.03 -13.23
N PHE A 136 -8.15 11.27 -13.26
CA PHE A 136 -9.12 10.24 -13.67
C PHE A 136 -9.43 10.21 -15.16
N ARG A 137 -9.39 11.33 -15.85
CA ARG A 137 -9.69 11.43 -17.27
C ARG A 137 -8.46 11.64 -18.14
N ASN A 138 -7.29 11.83 -17.54
CA ASN A 138 -6.01 12.09 -18.20
C ASN A 138 -6.09 13.26 -19.20
N ARG A 139 -6.92 14.27 -18.89
CA ARG A 139 -7.07 15.51 -19.65
C ARG A 139 -7.30 16.69 -18.72
N LYS A 140 -6.83 17.86 -19.17
CA LYS A 140 -7.12 19.13 -18.49
C LYS A 140 -8.51 19.64 -18.89
N LEU A 141 -9.11 20.42 -17.99
CA LEU A 141 -10.31 21.17 -18.33
C LEU A 141 -9.99 22.24 -19.37
N ASN A 142 -10.87 22.40 -20.35
CA ASN A 142 -10.81 23.53 -21.27
C ASN A 142 -11.40 24.80 -20.61
N ASP A 143 -11.23 25.96 -21.27
CA ASP A 143 -11.65 27.25 -20.69
C ASP A 143 -13.17 27.38 -20.53
N GLU A 144 -13.95 26.72 -21.37
CA GLU A 144 -15.42 26.71 -21.29
C GLU A 144 -15.87 25.85 -20.09
N GLU A 145 -15.28 24.68 -19.93
CA GLU A 145 -15.54 23.78 -18.80
C GLU A 145 -15.18 24.45 -17.46
N LYS A 146 -14.06 25.16 -17.40
CA LYS A 146 -13.66 25.91 -16.19
C LYS A 146 -14.68 26.98 -15.82
N LYS A 147 -15.12 27.77 -16.80
CA LYS A 147 -16.15 28.80 -16.58
C LYS A 147 -17.46 28.19 -16.09
N TYR A 148 -17.87 27.08 -16.68
CA TYR A 148 -19.09 26.40 -16.31
C TYR A 148 -19.02 25.87 -14.86
N ILE A 149 -17.91 25.25 -14.49
CA ILE A 149 -17.68 24.76 -13.14
C ILE A 149 -17.63 25.91 -12.13
N GLN A 150 -16.96 27.01 -12.45
CA GLN A 150 -16.94 28.20 -11.59
C GLN A 150 -18.35 28.74 -11.32
N HIS A 151 -19.18 28.82 -12.34
CA HIS A 151 -20.57 29.27 -12.22
C HIS A 151 -21.37 28.37 -11.26
N ILE A 152 -21.25 27.04 -11.40
CA ILE A 152 -21.90 26.09 -10.49
C ILE A 152 -21.40 26.25 -9.05
N LEU A 153 -20.09 26.42 -8.84
CA LEU A 153 -19.52 26.60 -7.50
C LEU A 153 -20.00 27.91 -6.84
N GLU A 154 -20.24 28.96 -7.63
CA GLU A 154 -20.81 30.22 -7.15
C GLU A 154 -22.29 30.04 -6.76
N GLU A 155 -23.11 29.37 -7.58
CA GLU A 155 -24.51 29.07 -7.28
C GLU A 155 -24.63 28.26 -5.95
N ILE A 156 -23.84 27.19 -5.77
CA ILE A 156 -23.84 26.37 -4.56
C ILE A 156 -23.49 27.22 -3.32
N LYS A 157 -22.54 28.17 -3.46
CA LYS A 157 -22.16 29.04 -2.34
C LYS A 157 -23.26 30.04 -1.96
N GLU A 158 -23.98 30.55 -2.93
CA GLU A 158 -25.10 31.44 -2.71
C GLU A 158 -26.27 30.72 -2.01
N GLU A 159 -26.57 29.47 -2.43
CA GLU A 159 -27.61 28.65 -1.79
C GLU A 159 -27.24 28.25 -0.35
N ALA A 160 -25.96 28.00 -0.06
CA ALA A 160 -25.49 27.62 1.28
C ALA A 160 -25.47 28.80 2.28
N THR A 161 -25.67 30.05 1.80
CA THR A 161 -25.61 31.26 2.62
C THR A 161 -27.02 31.80 2.96
N GLN A 162 -28.07 31.19 2.42
CA GLN A 162 -29.47 31.46 2.75
C GLN A 162 -30.00 30.49 3.81
#